data_b7ac525a59d03a9489ca4babc2376ada
#
_entry.id   b7ac525a59d03a9489ca4babc2376ada
#
_cell.length_a   1.000
_cell.length_b   1.000
_cell.length_c   1.000
_cell.angle_alpha   90.00
_cell.angle_beta   90.00
_cell.angle_gamma   90.00
#
_symmetry.space_group_name_H-M   'P 1'
#
loop_
_entity.id
_entity.type
_entity.pdbx_description
1 polymer ?
#
loop_
_entity_poly.entity_id
_entity_poly.type
_entity_poly.pdbx_seq_one_letter_code
_entity_poly.pdbx_strand_id
1 'polypeptide(L)'
;MSQKSKTPWQKTFDPNFLGAWSLEDGEELTTIIIFARVETITNPKGEKAERIVIGLQDSPRNGMNLPMVIGNKENARTLEKIAGSRFIEDWPGKKITIFVKAGVKAFGSIVEALRIKGHASKTKLTEPRFIAMLDAVQKQKFDKIQALERFELTDAQRQELAEL
;
A
#
# COMPACT_ATOMS: atom_id res chain seq x y z
N MET A 1 -11.22 -4.96 -29.39
CA MET A 1 -9.78 -4.73 -29.70
C MET A 1 -8.99 -4.99 -28.44
N SER A 2 -8.15 -6.03 -28.42
CA SER A 2 -7.27 -6.26 -27.28
C SER A 2 -6.17 -5.18 -27.31
N GLN A 3 -6.14 -4.31 -26.31
CA GLN A 3 -5.01 -3.43 -26.10
C GLN A 3 -3.78 -4.30 -25.86
N LYS A 4 -2.81 -4.25 -26.79
CA LYS A 4 -1.50 -4.84 -26.56
C LYS A 4 -0.93 -4.18 -25.31
N SER A 5 -0.72 -4.93 -24.25
CA SER A 5 -0.08 -4.42 -23.04
C SER A 5 1.31 -3.92 -23.42
N LYS A 6 1.56 -2.64 -23.18
CA LYS A 6 2.89 -2.05 -23.40
C LYS A 6 3.85 -2.64 -22.40
N THR A 7 5.00 -3.10 -22.84
CA THR A 7 6.04 -3.64 -21.96
C THR A 7 7.08 -2.55 -21.68
N PRO A 8 7.26 -2.12 -20.43
CA PRO A 8 8.31 -1.18 -20.08
C PRO A 8 9.69 -1.77 -20.42
N TRP A 9 10.56 -0.97 -21.01
CA TRP A 9 11.91 -1.41 -21.37
C TRP A 9 12.73 -1.89 -20.16
N GLN A 10 12.48 -1.31 -18.97
CA GLN A 10 13.14 -1.71 -17.71
C GLN A 10 12.92 -3.18 -17.37
N LYS A 11 11.75 -3.74 -17.74
CA LYS A 11 11.44 -5.16 -17.53
C LYS A 11 12.39 -6.10 -18.31
N THR A 12 13.00 -5.61 -19.37
CA THR A 12 13.93 -6.39 -20.21
C THR A 12 15.38 -6.40 -19.71
N PHE A 13 15.69 -5.61 -18.68
CA PHE A 13 17.04 -5.45 -18.13
C PHE A 13 17.22 -6.06 -16.74
N ASP A 14 16.55 -7.16 -16.47
CA ASP A 14 16.74 -7.95 -15.24
C ASP A 14 16.67 -7.10 -13.94
N PRO A 15 15.57 -6.37 -13.72
CA PRO A 15 15.46 -5.50 -12.56
C PRO A 15 15.43 -6.31 -11.26
N ASN A 16 16.13 -5.84 -10.24
CA ASN A 16 16.17 -6.47 -8.93
C ASN A 16 15.04 -6.00 -8.00
N PHE A 17 14.44 -4.85 -8.29
CA PHE A 17 13.46 -4.19 -7.43
C PHE A 17 12.34 -3.55 -8.23
N LEU A 18 11.16 -3.44 -7.60
CA LEU A 18 10.04 -2.69 -8.14
C LEU A 18 10.41 -1.21 -8.33
N GLY A 19 10.00 -0.64 -9.45
CA GLY A 19 10.11 0.78 -9.75
C GLY A 19 8.77 1.36 -10.19
N ALA A 20 8.70 2.69 -10.38
CA ALA A 20 7.49 3.36 -10.87
C ALA A 20 7.01 2.79 -12.22
N TRP A 21 7.93 2.31 -13.04
CA TRP A 21 7.66 1.62 -14.32
C TRP A 21 6.85 0.32 -14.19
N SER A 22 6.82 -0.29 -12.99
CA SER A 22 6.13 -1.55 -12.74
C SER A 22 4.61 -1.42 -12.74
N LEU A 23 4.10 -0.21 -12.49
CA LEU A 23 2.68 0.11 -12.50
C LEU A 23 2.32 0.93 -13.74
N GLU A 24 1.14 0.65 -14.31
CA GLU A 24 0.56 1.49 -15.36
C GLU A 24 0.03 2.81 -14.77
N ASP A 25 -0.25 3.79 -15.63
CA ASP A 25 -0.83 5.06 -15.22
C ASP A 25 -2.15 4.84 -14.46
N GLY A 26 -2.19 5.32 -13.22
CA GLY A 26 -3.34 5.16 -12.34
C GLY A 26 -3.52 3.78 -11.73
N GLU A 27 -2.64 2.82 -12.04
CA GLU A 27 -2.68 1.48 -11.43
C GLU A 27 -2.22 1.55 -9.96
N GLU A 28 -2.92 0.83 -9.12
CA GLU A 28 -2.55 0.63 -7.73
C GLU A 28 -2.41 -0.87 -7.43
N LEU A 29 -1.36 -1.23 -6.71
CA LEU A 29 -1.14 -2.59 -6.24
C LEU A 29 -1.49 -2.70 -4.76
N THR A 30 -2.57 -3.40 -4.45
CA THR A 30 -2.90 -3.78 -3.07
C THR A 30 -2.36 -5.17 -2.79
N THR A 31 -1.51 -5.28 -1.77
CA THR A 31 -0.80 -6.53 -1.46
C THR A 31 -0.49 -6.64 0.03
N ILE A 32 0.06 -7.78 0.42
CA ILE A 32 0.49 -8.06 1.80
C ILE A 32 2.02 -8.16 1.83
N ILE A 33 2.63 -7.55 2.84
CA ILE A 33 4.07 -7.67 3.08
C ILE A 33 4.36 -9.09 3.58
N ILE A 34 5.25 -9.81 2.90
CA ILE A 34 5.66 -11.17 3.27
C ILE A 34 6.95 -11.20 4.07
N PHE A 35 7.84 -10.24 3.86
CA PHE A 35 9.04 -10.03 4.68
C PHE A 35 9.45 -8.56 4.68
N ALA A 36 10.22 -8.16 5.67
CA ALA A 36 10.93 -6.89 5.71
C ALA A 36 12.33 -7.12 6.30
N ARG A 37 13.35 -6.64 5.62
CA ARG A 37 14.75 -6.81 6.04
C ARG A 37 15.62 -5.67 5.55
N VAL A 38 16.80 -5.51 6.15
CA VAL A 38 17.83 -4.58 5.68
C VAL A 38 18.74 -5.31 4.69
N GLU A 39 18.94 -4.70 3.53
CA GLU A 39 19.86 -5.19 2.50
C GLU A 39 20.84 -4.09 2.09
N THR A 40 22.07 -4.49 1.74
CA THR A 40 23.03 -3.59 1.13
C THR A 40 22.75 -3.46 -0.36
N ILE A 41 22.39 -2.27 -0.81
CA ILE A 41 22.08 -1.97 -2.20
C ILE A 41 23.21 -1.11 -2.78
N THR A 42 23.66 -1.48 -3.97
CA THR A 42 24.63 -0.70 -4.73
C THR A 42 23.89 0.18 -5.74
N ASN A 43 24.14 1.48 -5.70
CA ASN A 43 23.56 2.40 -6.67
C ASN A 43 24.33 2.35 -8.02
N PRO A 44 23.82 2.97 -9.10
CA PRO A 44 24.50 3.00 -10.40
C PRO A 44 25.91 3.63 -10.38
N LYS A 45 26.22 4.43 -9.35
CA LYS A 45 27.55 5.03 -9.15
C LYS A 45 28.52 4.10 -8.40
N GLY A 46 28.09 2.90 -8.01
CA GLY A 46 28.88 1.93 -7.27
C GLY A 46 28.92 2.17 -5.75
N GLU A 47 28.18 3.12 -5.24
CA GLU A 47 28.08 3.38 -3.79
C GLU A 47 27.13 2.38 -3.14
N LYS A 48 27.55 1.83 -2.02
CA LYS A 48 26.75 0.89 -1.22
C LYS A 48 26.02 1.61 -0.10
N ALA A 49 24.75 1.29 0.09
CA ALA A 49 23.96 1.80 1.19
C ALA A 49 23.01 0.72 1.72
N GLU A 50 22.84 0.67 3.02
CA GLU A 50 21.83 -0.17 3.63
C GLU A 50 20.42 0.43 3.41
N ARG A 51 19.50 -0.40 2.97
CA ARG A 51 18.10 -0.03 2.71
C ARG A 51 17.16 -1.11 3.22
N ILE A 52 15.99 -0.69 3.65
CA ILE A 52 14.92 -1.62 3.98
C ILE A 52 14.33 -2.14 2.67
N VAL A 53 14.16 -3.45 2.59
CA VAL A 53 13.52 -4.13 1.46
C VAL A 53 12.34 -4.92 1.98
N ILE A 54 11.20 -4.75 1.33
CA ILE A 54 9.97 -5.51 1.64
C ILE A 54 9.64 -6.46 0.50
N GLY A 55 9.29 -7.69 0.82
CA GLY A 55 8.72 -8.65 -0.11
C GLY A 55 7.21 -8.50 -0.16
N LEU A 56 6.64 -8.71 -1.34
CA LEU A 56 5.22 -8.54 -1.61
C LEU A 56 4.60 -9.86 -2.04
N GLN A 57 3.38 -10.14 -1.58
CA GLN A 57 2.65 -11.35 -1.94
C GLN A 57 2.20 -11.31 -3.41
N ASP A 58 1.77 -10.17 -3.90
CA ASP A 58 1.25 -9.97 -5.24
C ASP A 58 2.20 -9.13 -6.09
N SER A 59 2.15 -9.35 -7.39
CA SER A 59 2.92 -8.60 -8.38
C SER A 59 2.01 -7.65 -9.16
N PRO A 60 2.51 -6.47 -9.56
CA PRO A 60 1.78 -5.62 -10.48
C PRO A 60 1.69 -6.27 -11.88
N ARG A 61 0.70 -5.83 -12.67
CA ARG A 61 0.43 -6.39 -14.01
C ARG A 61 1.66 -6.40 -14.92
N ASN A 62 2.43 -5.32 -14.93
CA ASN A 62 3.65 -5.18 -15.74
C ASN A 62 4.93 -5.53 -14.99
N GLY A 63 4.82 -5.90 -13.71
CA GLY A 63 5.94 -6.25 -12.87
C GLY A 63 6.21 -7.75 -12.83
N MET A 64 7.45 -8.10 -12.52
CA MET A 64 7.81 -9.40 -12.00
C MET A 64 7.55 -9.41 -10.49
N ASN A 65 7.55 -10.58 -9.86
CA ASN A 65 7.45 -10.69 -8.40
C ASN A 65 8.74 -10.18 -7.72
N LEU A 66 8.92 -8.86 -7.74
CA LEU A 66 10.10 -8.17 -7.25
C LEU A 66 9.82 -7.56 -5.86
N PRO A 67 10.81 -7.55 -4.97
CA PRO A 67 10.73 -6.80 -3.73
C PRO A 67 10.78 -5.28 -3.98
N MET A 68 10.26 -4.52 -3.03
CA MET A 68 10.29 -3.05 -3.07
C MET A 68 11.31 -2.51 -2.07
N VAL A 69 12.12 -1.56 -2.53
CA VAL A 69 13.04 -0.81 -1.67
C VAL A 69 12.32 0.35 -1.01
N ILE A 70 12.46 0.45 0.30
CA ILE A 70 12.00 1.60 1.09
C ILE A 70 13.15 2.60 1.17
N GLY A 71 13.28 3.41 0.12
CA GLY A 71 14.37 4.37 -0.03
C GLY A 71 14.12 5.76 0.54
N ASN A 72 12.94 6.02 1.11
CA ASN A 72 12.57 7.33 1.62
C ASN A 72 11.83 7.25 2.95
N LYS A 73 11.93 8.33 3.71
CA LYS A 73 11.30 8.43 5.04
C LYS A 73 9.77 8.48 4.98
N GLU A 74 9.18 8.97 3.90
CA GLU A 74 7.72 9.05 3.75
C GLU A 74 7.09 7.66 3.74
N ASN A 75 7.61 6.74 2.92
CA ASN A 75 7.14 5.36 2.89
C ASN A 75 7.39 4.64 4.21
N ALA A 76 8.55 4.84 4.84
CA ALA A 76 8.87 4.24 6.13
C ALA A 76 7.90 4.70 7.23
N ARG A 77 7.59 5.98 7.31
CA ARG A 77 6.61 6.53 8.26
C ARG A 77 5.19 6.01 8.00
N THR A 78 4.82 5.85 6.73
CA THR A 78 3.54 5.26 6.37
C THR A 78 3.44 3.81 6.84
N LEU A 79 4.49 3.01 6.63
CA LEU A 79 4.55 1.62 7.11
C LEU A 79 4.53 1.53 8.63
N GLU A 80 5.23 2.42 9.33
CA GLU A 80 5.18 2.52 10.79
C GLU A 80 3.75 2.76 11.29
N LYS A 81 3.01 3.67 10.66
CA LYS A 81 1.60 3.93 11.00
C LYS A 81 0.68 2.74 10.71
N ILE A 82 0.86 2.07 9.57
CA ILE A 82 0.06 0.91 9.18
C ILE A 82 0.30 -0.25 10.15
N ALA A 83 1.55 -0.51 10.47
CA ALA A 83 1.95 -1.60 11.35
C ALA A 83 1.70 -1.32 12.83
N GLY A 84 1.58 -0.04 13.21
CA GLY A 84 1.55 0.38 14.61
C GLY A 84 2.88 0.14 15.33
N SER A 85 3.98 -0.02 14.58
CA SER A 85 5.32 -0.31 15.11
C SER A 85 6.39 0.30 14.22
N ARG A 86 7.42 0.87 14.86
CA ARG A 86 8.62 1.38 14.19
C ARG A 86 9.63 0.28 13.82
N PHE A 87 9.39 -0.95 14.29
CA PHE A 87 10.29 -2.08 14.04
C PHE A 87 9.87 -2.79 12.75
N ILE A 88 10.82 -2.99 11.85
CA ILE A 88 10.55 -3.60 10.53
C ILE A 88 10.12 -5.06 10.64
N GLU A 89 10.50 -5.75 11.71
CA GLU A 89 10.11 -7.13 12.01
C GLU A 89 8.60 -7.28 12.23
N ASP A 90 7.89 -6.20 12.56
CA ASP A 90 6.45 -6.19 12.79
C ASP A 90 5.64 -5.85 11.51
N TRP A 91 6.32 -5.52 10.40
CA TRP A 91 5.66 -5.13 9.16
C TRP A 91 5.11 -6.31 8.31
N PRO A 92 5.71 -7.52 8.31
CA PRO A 92 5.12 -8.66 7.61
C PRO A 92 3.68 -8.95 8.04
N GLY A 93 2.85 -9.37 7.07
CA GLY A 93 1.42 -9.62 7.27
C GLY A 93 0.52 -8.38 7.15
N LYS A 94 1.09 -7.18 7.02
CA LYS A 94 0.31 -5.95 6.86
C LYS A 94 -0.09 -5.73 5.40
N LYS A 95 -1.34 -5.31 5.22
CA LYS A 95 -1.90 -4.97 3.90
C LYS A 95 -1.58 -3.51 3.56
N ILE A 96 -1.03 -3.32 2.39
CA ILE A 96 -0.63 -2.02 1.86
C ILE A 96 -1.14 -1.82 0.44
N THR A 97 -1.22 -0.57 0.01
CA THR A 97 -1.43 -0.22 -1.40
C THR A 97 -0.25 0.60 -1.89
N ILE A 98 0.34 0.17 -2.99
CA ILE A 98 1.44 0.84 -3.67
C ILE A 98 0.88 1.58 -4.88
N PHE A 99 1.30 2.81 -5.07
CA PHE A 99 0.90 3.65 -6.19
C PHE A 99 2.07 4.51 -6.68
N VAL A 100 1.94 5.05 -7.88
CA VAL A 100 2.93 5.99 -8.45
C VAL A 100 2.52 7.41 -8.15
N LYS A 101 3.43 8.18 -7.55
CA LYS A 101 3.30 9.62 -7.35
C LYS A 101 4.18 10.35 -8.35
N ALA A 102 3.57 11.18 -9.20
CA ALA A 102 4.28 12.07 -10.12
C ALA A 102 4.73 13.35 -9.40
N GLY A 103 5.69 14.06 -10.01
CA GLY A 103 6.14 15.38 -9.53
C GLY A 103 7.00 15.32 -8.26
N VAL A 104 7.62 14.19 -7.97
CA VAL A 104 8.54 14.05 -6.82
C VAL A 104 9.90 14.62 -7.19
N LYS A 105 10.40 15.54 -6.35
CA LYS A 105 11.77 16.07 -6.52
C LYS A 105 12.78 15.07 -5.94
N ALA A 106 13.63 14.56 -6.81
CA ALA A 106 14.72 13.65 -6.41
C ALA A 106 15.92 13.87 -7.34
N PHE A 107 17.12 13.84 -6.80
CA PHE A 107 18.39 13.95 -7.55
C PHE A 107 18.46 15.17 -8.50
N GLY A 108 17.85 16.30 -8.11
CA GLY A 108 17.80 17.51 -8.92
C GLY A 108 16.81 17.50 -10.09
N SER A 109 15.98 16.47 -10.19
CA SER A 109 14.98 16.29 -11.24
C SER A 109 13.59 16.01 -10.66
N ILE A 110 12.56 16.22 -11.47
CA ILE A 110 11.20 15.78 -11.15
C ILE A 110 11.02 14.37 -11.70
N VAL A 111 10.69 13.42 -10.84
CA VAL A 111 10.55 12.01 -11.17
C VAL A 111 9.24 11.44 -10.67
N GLU A 112 8.87 10.30 -11.21
CA GLU A 112 7.83 9.45 -10.65
C GLU A 112 8.42 8.53 -9.59
N ALA A 113 7.72 8.33 -8.50
CA ALA A 113 8.18 7.49 -7.41
C ALA A 113 7.06 6.62 -6.85
N LEU A 114 7.42 5.40 -6.44
CA LEU A 114 6.51 4.54 -5.71
C LEU A 114 6.22 5.11 -4.32
N ARG A 115 4.95 5.10 -3.95
CA ARG A 115 4.46 5.51 -2.63
C ARG A 115 3.55 4.45 -2.06
N ILE A 116 3.48 4.41 -0.75
CA ILE A 116 2.63 3.50 -0.01
C ILE A 116 1.53 4.31 0.66
N LYS A 117 0.30 3.83 0.55
CA LYS A 117 -0.83 4.27 1.36
C LYS A 117 -1.37 3.09 2.16
N GLY A 118 -1.84 3.39 3.39
CA GLY A 118 -2.44 2.37 4.22
C GLY A 118 -3.83 2.02 3.74
N HIS A 119 -4.12 0.74 3.72
CA HIS A 119 -5.44 0.32 4.11
C HIS A 119 -5.49 0.43 5.63
N ALA A 120 -6.20 1.41 6.15
CA ALA A 120 -6.56 1.40 7.54
C ALA A 120 -7.12 0.00 7.85
N SER A 121 -6.49 -0.75 8.74
CA SER A 121 -7.10 -1.96 9.23
C SER A 121 -8.44 -1.53 9.83
N LYS A 122 -9.52 -2.00 9.21
CA LYS A 122 -10.86 -1.66 9.66
C LYS A 122 -10.99 -2.10 11.11
N THR A 123 -11.45 -1.22 11.97
CA THR A 123 -11.65 -1.52 13.38
C THR A 123 -12.83 -2.46 13.53
N LYS A 124 -12.63 -3.59 14.20
CA LYS A 124 -13.74 -4.45 14.62
C LYS A 124 -14.53 -3.73 15.71
N LEU A 125 -15.85 -3.65 15.53
CA LEU A 125 -16.74 -3.06 16.52
C LEU A 125 -17.23 -4.13 17.48
N THR A 126 -17.20 -3.80 18.77
CA THR A 126 -17.98 -4.52 19.77
C THR A 126 -19.47 -4.21 19.57
N GLU A 127 -20.36 -5.09 20.02
CA GLU A 127 -21.81 -4.91 19.86
C GLU A 127 -22.32 -3.54 20.37
N PRO A 128 -21.93 -3.06 21.57
CA PRO A 128 -22.35 -1.73 22.03
C PRO A 128 -21.87 -0.58 21.12
N ARG A 129 -20.67 -0.69 20.57
CA ARG A 129 -20.12 0.31 19.64
C ARG A 129 -20.80 0.27 18.28
N PHE A 130 -21.19 -0.91 17.83
CA PHE A 130 -21.95 -1.07 16.59
C PHE A 130 -23.32 -0.41 16.70
N ILE A 131 -24.05 -0.64 17.80
CA ILE A 131 -25.34 0.00 18.08
C ILE A 131 -25.18 1.53 18.13
N ALA A 132 -24.14 2.04 18.80
CA ALA A 132 -23.87 3.48 18.84
C ALA A 132 -23.56 4.06 17.45
N MET A 133 -22.89 3.33 16.60
CA MET A 133 -22.62 3.71 15.21
C MET A 133 -23.92 3.76 14.39
N LEU A 134 -24.81 2.76 14.52
CA LEU A 134 -26.12 2.77 13.86
C LEU A 134 -26.97 3.97 14.26
N ASP A 135 -26.99 4.29 15.56
CA ASP A 135 -27.69 5.48 16.06
C ASP A 135 -27.13 6.78 15.46
N ALA A 136 -25.79 6.87 15.34
CA ALA A 136 -25.14 8.02 14.71
C ALA A 136 -25.46 8.13 13.21
N VAL A 137 -25.55 7.02 12.48
CA VAL A 137 -25.97 6.99 11.07
C VAL A 137 -27.43 7.41 10.93
N GLN A 138 -28.31 6.90 11.78
CA GLN A 138 -29.74 7.20 11.78
C GLN A 138 -30.01 8.69 12.08
N LYS A 139 -29.20 9.29 12.94
CA LYS A 139 -29.25 10.74 13.26
C LYS A 139 -28.48 11.61 12.25
N GLN A 140 -28.03 11.05 11.14
CA GLN A 140 -27.24 11.73 10.10
C GLN A 140 -25.96 12.41 10.61
N LYS A 141 -25.42 11.95 11.74
CA LYS A 141 -24.13 12.41 12.30
C LYS A 141 -22.95 11.66 11.73
N PHE A 142 -23.18 10.54 11.03
CA PHE A 142 -22.17 9.68 10.45
C PHE A 142 -22.69 9.06 9.15
N ASP A 143 -21.84 8.95 8.13
CA ASP A 143 -22.23 8.44 6.80
C ASP A 143 -22.05 6.91 6.72
N LYS A 144 -22.98 6.23 6.04
CA LYS A 144 -22.92 4.77 5.81
C LYS A 144 -21.64 4.35 5.06
N ILE A 145 -21.21 5.13 4.08
CA ILE A 145 -20.01 4.85 3.30
C ILE A 145 -18.78 4.92 4.20
N GLN A 146 -18.67 5.95 5.03
CA GLN A 146 -17.61 6.08 6.01
C GLN A 146 -17.60 4.93 7.03
N ALA A 147 -18.77 4.44 7.42
CA ALA A 147 -18.89 3.28 8.30
C ALA A 147 -18.29 2.02 7.65
N LEU A 148 -18.62 1.76 6.39
CA LEU A 148 -18.12 0.61 5.63
C LEU A 148 -16.61 0.70 5.36
N GLU A 149 -16.07 1.91 5.21
CA GLU A 149 -14.64 2.12 5.00
C GLU A 149 -13.83 1.98 6.29
N ARG A 150 -14.38 2.45 7.41
CA ARG A 150 -13.68 2.57 8.69
C ARG A 150 -13.76 1.32 9.56
N PHE A 151 -14.86 0.55 9.46
CA PHE A 151 -15.12 -0.59 10.34
C PHE A 151 -15.17 -1.91 9.57
N GLU A 152 -14.65 -2.96 10.23
CA GLU A 152 -14.84 -4.34 9.77
C GLU A 152 -16.17 -4.85 10.33
N LEU A 153 -17.17 -4.94 9.46
CA LEU A 153 -18.51 -5.38 9.81
C LEU A 153 -18.74 -6.82 9.36
N THR A 154 -19.46 -7.59 10.16
CA THR A 154 -20.00 -8.90 9.77
C THR A 154 -21.08 -8.74 8.70
N ASP A 155 -21.41 -9.81 8.00
CA ASP A 155 -22.48 -9.77 6.97
C ASP A 155 -23.82 -9.35 7.56
N ALA A 156 -24.15 -9.83 8.77
CA ALA A 156 -25.35 -9.42 9.51
C ALA A 156 -25.33 -7.92 9.84
N GLN A 157 -24.21 -7.40 10.31
CA GLN A 157 -24.04 -5.97 10.62
C GLN A 157 -24.13 -5.09 9.37
N ARG A 158 -23.59 -5.55 8.22
CA ARG A 158 -23.72 -4.84 6.94
C ARG A 158 -25.16 -4.76 6.47
N GLN A 159 -25.90 -5.86 6.62
CA GLN A 159 -27.31 -5.90 6.27
C GLN A 159 -28.13 -4.95 7.14
N GLU A 160 -27.91 -4.95 8.44
CA GLU A 160 -28.59 -4.04 9.38
C GLU A 160 -28.27 -2.56 9.08
N LEU A 161 -27.03 -2.24 8.74
CA LEU A 161 -26.64 -0.90 8.31
C LEU A 161 -27.31 -0.50 6.99
N ALA A 162 -27.52 -1.43 6.06
CA ALA A 162 -28.16 -1.17 4.77
C ALA A 162 -29.67 -0.88 4.91
N GLU A 163 -30.31 -1.41 5.94
CA GLU A 163 -31.74 -1.23 6.22
C GLU A 163 -32.08 0.14 6.85
N LEU A 164 -31.10 0.93 7.27
CA LEU A 164 -31.28 2.30 7.73
C LEU A 164 -31.48 3.27 6.57
#